data_edab76816b8a26bbe1b79015b363c683
#
_entry.id   edab76816b8a26bbe1b79015b363c683
#
_cell.length_a   1.000
_cell.length_b   1.000
_cell.length_c   1.000
_cell.angle_alpha   90.00
_cell.angle_beta   90.00
_cell.angle_gamma   90.00
#
_symmetry.space_group_name_H-M   'P 1'
#
loop_
_entity.id
_entity.type
_entity.pdbx_description
1 polymer ?
#
loop_
_entity_poly.entity_id
_entity_poly.type
_entity_poly.pdbx_seq_one_letter_code
_entity_poly.pdbx_strand_id
1 'polypeptide(L)'
;MIAIDRIRIEGFRSIQALEMPVDRTTLLIGPNNCGKTSVLKALQVALTDEYDVTVHDFHRHPDGTIATDITIDVHFIPVDEAAQRTAHFSPDWERVLKPHIQHTERSKAYFAFRTHLTWDPDQKQITRRRQFLSYWAEATLGDKIDAPLPYLKMCFLEADDDLHSALLRPNSFMATAFSQLREEVQAHPQYAKAPIQDLRQQLNRLCESLEGPGSTLPDQLVMNPQTIGRFLDWAASQEASQKLDASLGRGSQKTLLVLSAITMIEGVIRQARAHKWPLFMLIAAEEPEAHLHPNAQRTLINQIMALSHQLLISSHSPYVASVVSPQAFRAMSRTGDDIHVRWLPRKMNPQDVRALKRLILRMRAEVLFARGLVFVEGVTEEQLLRGMFHAYFGADPSTFGITIVGVDGKSYAPFFLLAMTLRTPFCVVSDNDGDTAHVVRKQLAESEEKAQFNHQENLSEVFFLSPGLAIKGELVHKLKLREELIDSLMACSRAMSQSPKEQQLRYEHYLALSRRDLKHRLEKKKSEYSGFLGDIIQENPYHRPLDALLPTAVKSAFQLIEKWIHADQNHTLKP
;
A
#
# COMPACT_ATOMS: atom_id res chain seq x y z
N MET A 1 -14.49 19.11 -14.09
CA MET A 1 -13.57 18.00 -14.42
C MET A 1 -14.34 16.68 -14.39
N ILE A 2 -13.68 15.56 -14.75
CA ILE A 2 -14.26 14.20 -14.60
C ILE A 2 -13.30 13.31 -13.82
N ALA A 3 -13.82 12.21 -13.27
CA ALA A 3 -13.02 11.20 -12.58
C ALA A 3 -13.62 9.81 -12.82
N ILE A 4 -12.77 8.79 -12.84
CA ILE A 4 -13.19 7.40 -12.73
C ILE A 4 -13.71 7.17 -11.30
N ASP A 5 -14.95 6.71 -11.18
CA ASP A 5 -15.58 6.38 -9.89
C ASP A 5 -15.53 4.88 -9.60
N ARG A 6 -15.67 4.05 -10.65
CA ARG A 6 -15.66 2.59 -10.55
C ARG A 6 -15.05 1.95 -11.79
N ILE A 7 -14.52 0.76 -11.59
CA ILE A 7 -14.07 -0.14 -12.66
C ILE A 7 -14.63 -1.54 -12.39
N ARG A 8 -14.91 -2.26 -13.47
CA ARG A 8 -15.26 -3.67 -13.46
C ARG A 8 -14.36 -4.38 -14.45
N ILE A 9 -13.78 -5.50 -14.07
CA ILE A 9 -12.82 -6.27 -14.86
C ILE A 9 -13.22 -7.73 -14.77
N GLU A 10 -13.35 -8.40 -15.92
CA GLU A 10 -13.66 -9.83 -15.99
C GLU A 10 -12.73 -10.51 -17.00
N GLY A 11 -12.27 -11.70 -16.70
CA GLY A 11 -11.50 -12.55 -17.59
C GLY A 11 -10.07 -12.06 -17.91
N PHE A 12 -9.47 -11.15 -17.12
CA PHE A 12 -8.17 -10.54 -17.42
C PHE A 12 -7.06 -11.02 -16.49
N ARG A 13 -6.04 -11.70 -17.03
CA ARG A 13 -4.88 -12.22 -16.31
C ARG A 13 -5.27 -13.03 -15.06
N SER A 14 -4.83 -12.55 -13.88
CA SER A 14 -5.19 -13.17 -12.59
C SER A 14 -6.62 -12.83 -12.13
N ILE A 15 -7.33 -11.95 -12.82
CA ILE A 15 -8.66 -11.48 -12.43
C ILE A 15 -9.72 -12.27 -13.17
N GLN A 16 -10.46 -13.12 -12.46
CA GLN A 16 -11.67 -13.76 -12.98
C GLN A 16 -12.81 -12.75 -13.05
N ALA A 17 -13.12 -12.10 -11.93
CA ALA A 17 -14.07 -11.01 -11.83
C ALA A 17 -13.70 -10.08 -10.68
N LEU A 18 -13.82 -8.76 -10.92
CA LEU A 18 -13.52 -7.75 -9.93
C LEU A 18 -14.32 -6.48 -10.19
N GLU A 19 -14.95 -5.92 -9.17
CA GLU A 19 -15.48 -4.55 -9.19
C GLU A 19 -14.91 -3.78 -8.02
N MET A 20 -14.41 -2.55 -8.27
CA MET A 20 -13.89 -1.69 -7.21
C MET A 20 -14.13 -0.21 -7.47
N PRO A 21 -14.32 0.59 -6.40
CA PRO A 21 -14.35 2.04 -6.50
C PRO A 21 -12.93 2.60 -6.67
N VAL A 22 -12.82 3.67 -7.43
CA VAL A 22 -11.59 4.44 -7.65
C VAL A 22 -11.79 5.85 -7.11
N ASP A 23 -10.83 6.35 -6.33
CA ASP A 23 -10.83 7.71 -5.79
C ASP A 23 -9.80 8.58 -6.53
N ARG A 24 -9.73 9.87 -6.19
CA ARG A 24 -8.71 10.77 -6.77
C ARG A 24 -7.30 10.21 -6.64
N THR A 25 -6.98 9.66 -5.49
CA THR A 25 -5.80 8.84 -5.26
C THR A 25 -6.25 7.48 -4.78
N THR A 26 -5.82 6.43 -5.44
CA THR A 26 -6.10 5.04 -5.07
C THR A 26 -4.78 4.30 -4.95
N LEU A 27 -4.57 3.65 -3.81
CA LEU A 27 -3.39 2.83 -3.54
C LEU A 27 -3.79 1.36 -3.43
N LEU A 28 -3.33 0.56 -4.38
CA LEU A 28 -3.49 -0.90 -4.37
C LEU A 28 -2.40 -1.50 -3.48
N ILE A 29 -2.80 -2.17 -2.41
CA ILE A 29 -1.91 -2.86 -1.47
C ILE A 29 -2.30 -4.33 -1.38
N GLY A 30 -1.35 -5.20 -1.07
CA GLY A 30 -1.59 -6.63 -0.91
C GLY A 30 -0.36 -7.45 -1.30
N PRO A 31 -0.38 -8.77 -1.09
CA PRO A 31 0.71 -9.66 -1.44
C PRO A 31 0.98 -9.70 -2.96
N ASN A 32 2.10 -10.35 -3.35
CA ASN A 32 2.37 -10.61 -4.76
C ASN A 32 1.28 -11.52 -5.34
N ASN A 33 1.05 -11.41 -6.62
CA ASN A 33 0.06 -12.19 -7.38
C ASN A 33 -1.41 -12.01 -6.97
N CYS A 34 -1.76 -10.95 -6.21
CA CYS A 34 -3.16 -10.62 -5.90
C CYS A 34 -3.84 -9.73 -6.96
N GLY A 35 -3.21 -9.49 -8.11
CA GLY A 35 -3.83 -8.80 -9.24
C GLY A 35 -3.61 -7.29 -9.31
N LYS A 36 -2.73 -6.67 -8.48
CA LYS A 36 -2.47 -5.21 -8.51
C LYS A 36 -2.05 -4.73 -9.90
N THR A 37 -1.01 -5.34 -10.48
CA THR A 37 -0.54 -5.07 -11.84
C THR A 37 -1.63 -5.32 -12.88
N SER A 38 -2.44 -6.38 -12.69
CA SER A 38 -3.55 -6.70 -13.61
C SER A 38 -4.59 -5.59 -13.66
N VAL A 39 -4.92 -4.96 -12.53
CA VAL A 39 -5.83 -3.80 -12.50
C VAL A 39 -5.26 -2.62 -13.29
N LEU A 40 -3.96 -2.28 -13.11
CA LEU A 40 -3.31 -1.18 -13.83
C LEU A 40 -3.29 -1.45 -15.34
N LYS A 41 -2.90 -2.65 -15.74
CA LYS A 41 -2.86 -3.07 -17.16
C LYS A 41 -4.26 -3.14 -17.79
N ALA A 42 -5.28 -3.58 -17.06
CA ALA A 42 -6.66 -3.57 -17.55
C ALA A 42 -7.13 -2.14 -17.90
N LEU A 43 -6.80 -1.16 -17.06
CA LEU A 43 -7.09 0.24 -17.36
C LEU A 43 -6.31 0.76 -18.56
N GLN A 44 -5.05 0.34 -18.75
CA GLN A 44 -4.28 0.66 -19.95
C GLN A 44 -4.96 0.12 -21.20
N VAL A 45 -5.42 -1.13 -21.19
CA VAL A 45 -6.17 -1.75 -22.29
C VAL A 45 -7.48 -1.00 -22.58
N ALA A 46 -8.18 -0.55 -21.53
CA ALA A 46 -9.45 0.15 -21.69
C ALA A 46 -9.30 1.57 -22.26
N LEU A 47 -8.32 2.33 -21.75
CA LEU A 47 -8.17 3.76 -22.03
C LEU A 47 -7.28 4.07 -23.24
N THR A 48 -6.41 3.14 -23.63
CA THR A 48 -5.41 3.36 -24.69
C THR A 48 -5.36 2.20 -25.68
N ASP A 49 -4.62 2.37 -26.78
CA ASP A 49 -4.20 1.29 -27.67
C ASP A 49 -2.70 0.99 -27.57
N GLU A 50 -2.06 1.49 -26.50
CA GLU A 50 -0.61 1.36 -26.28
C GLU A 50 -0.19 -0.06 -25.86
N TYR A 51 -1.15 -0.87 -25.42
CA TYR A 51 -0.89 -2.23 -24.93
C TYR A 51 -1.37 -3.29 -25.93
N ASP A 52 -0.42 -4.08 -26.42
CA ASP A 52 -0.71 -5.22 -27.30
C ASP A 52 -1.17 -6.41 -26.45
N VAL A 53 -2.46 -6.67 -26.49
CA VAL A 53 -3.08 -7.79 -25.77
C VAL A 53 -2.70 -9.12 -26.44
N THR A 54 -2.26 -10.06 -25.64
CA THR A 54 -1.90 -11.41 -26.07
C THR A 54 -2.80 -12.46 -25.42
N VAL A 55 -2.73 -13.71 -25.86
CA VAL A 55 -3.47 -14.82 -25.25
C VAL A 55 -3.13 -15.01 -23.77
N HIS A 56 -1.96 -14.57 -23.32
CA HIS A 56 -1.53 -14.63 -21.92
C HIS A 56 -2.26 -13.62 -21.02
N ASP A 57 -2.95 -12.65 -21.60
CA ASP A 57 -3.75 -11.68 -20.86
C ASP A 57 -5.16 -12.18 -20.57
N PHE A 58 -5.59 -13.28 -21.23
CA PHE A 58 -6.86 -13.94 -20.92
C PHE A 58 -6.73 -14.80 -19.67
N HIS A 59 -7.73 -14.74 -18.80
CA HIS A 59 -7.73 -15.47 -17.54
C HIS A 59 -7.60 -16.97 -17.78
N ARG A 60 -6.75 -17.62 -17.00
CA ARG A 60 -6.56 -19.06 -17.02
C ARG A 60 -7.22 -19.67 -15.80
N HIS A 61 -8.21 -20.51 -16.03
CA HIS A 61 -8.92 -21.25 -14.99
C HIS A 61 -8.05 -22.37 -14.37
N PRO A 62 -8.39 -22.85 -13.17
CA PRO A 62 -7.65 -23.94 -12.50
C PRO A 62 -7.58 -25.25 -13.29
N ASP A 63 -8.58 -25.52 -14.12
CA ASP A 63 -8.63 -26.68 -15.02
C ASP A 63 -7.70 -26.53 -16.25
N GLY A 64 -7.00 -25.39 -16.37
CA GLY A 64 -6.10 -25.08 -17.47
C GLY A 64 -6.77 -24.45 -18.69
N THR A 65 -8.11 -24.33 -18.70
CA THR A 65 -8.84 -23.64 -19.77
C THR A 65 -8.55 -22.15 -19.75
N ILE A 66 -8.58 -21.50 -20.91
CA ILE A 66 -8.36 -20.06 -21.06
C ILE A 66 -9.71 -19.41 -21.34
N ALA A 67 -10.03 -18.33 -20.65
CA ALA A 67 -11.20 -17.52 -20.93
C ALA A 67 -11.16 -17.03 -22.40
N THR A 68 -12.28 -17.04 -23.06
CA THR A 68 -12.43 -16.55 -24.45
C THR A 68 -12.66 -15.05 -24.52
N ASP A 69 -13.10 -14.47 -23.40
CA ASP A 69 -13.55 -13.09 -23.35
C ASP A 69 -12.90 -12.32 -22.19
N ILE A 70 -12.53 -11.08 -22.45
CA ILE A 70 -12.14 -10.09 -21.45
C ILE A 70 -13.14 -8.94 -21.52
N THR A 71 -13.65 -8.52 -20.37
CA THR A 71 -14.54 -7.36 -20.26
C THR A 71 -13.96 -6.36 -19.26
N ILE A 72 -13.80 -5.10 -19.68
CA ILE A 72 -13.33 -4.01 -18.84
C ILE A 72 -14.30 -2.84 -18.96
N ASP A 73 -15.01 -2.54 -17.88
CA ASP A 73 -15.94 -1.42 -17.80
C ASP A 73 -15.34 -0.29 -16.97
N VAL A 74 -15.46 0.94 -17.46
CA VAL A 74 -14.97 2.13 -16.77
C VAL A 74 -16.11 3.13 -16.63
N HIS A 75 -16.38 3.54 -15.39
CA HIS A 75 -17.44 4.46 -15.02
C HIS A 75 -16.89 5.81 -14.61
N PHE A 76 -17.34 6.87 -15.27
CA PHE A 76 -16.88 8.25 -15.05
C PHE A 76 -17.99 9.12 -14.49
N ILE A 77 -17.61 10.00 -13.55
CA ILE A 77 -18.49 10.98 -12.94
C ILE A 77 -17.94 12.40 -13.10
N PRO A 78 -18.81 13.43 -13.13
CA PRO A 78 -18.38 14.81 -13.03
C PRO A 78 -17.90 15.15 -11.62
N VAL A 79 -16.79 15.90 -11.54
CA VAL A 79 -16.22 16.39 -10.29
C VAL A 79 -15.80 17.84 -10.40
N ASP A 80 -15.78 18.56 -9.27
CA ASP A 80 -15.20 19.90 -9.15
C ASP A 80 -13.67 19.87 -8.98
N GLU A 81 -13.07 21.03 -8.74
CA GLU A 81 -11.62 21.16 -8.51
C GLU A 81 -11.15 20.47 -7.21
N ALA A 82 -12.03 20.37 -6.23
CA ALA A 82 -11.78 19.64 -4.99
C ALA A 82 -12.01 18.12 -5.11
N ALA A 83 -12.25 17.61 -6.33
CA ALA A 83 -12.61 16.24 -6.64
C ALA A 83 -13.90 15.75 -5.97
N GLN A 84 -14.81 16.68 -5.62
CA GLN A 84 -16.13 16.35 -5.10
C GLN A 84 -17.09 16.12 -6.28
N ARG A 85 -17.91 15.05 -6.19
CA ARG A 85 -18.88 14.73 -7.22
C ARG A 85 -19.90 15.85 -7.38
N THR A 86 -20.06 16.35 -8.61
CA THR A 86 -21.11 17.29 -9.02
C THR A 86 -22.32 16.56 -9.62
N ALA A 87 -23.45 17.25 -9.79
CA ALA A 87 -24.64 16.66 -10.41
C ALA A 87 -24.52 16.57 -11.93
N HIS A 88 -23.87 17.54 -12.56
CA HIS A 88 -23.76 17.70 -14.00
C HIS A 88 -22.31 17.85 -14.43
N PHE A 89 -22.03 17.50 -15.69
CA PHE A 89 -20.74 17.77 -16.32
C PHE A 89 -20.58 19.26 -16.59
N SER A 90 -19.35 19.75 -16.70
CA SER A 90 -19.10 21.12 -17.19
C SER A 90 -19.44 21.22 -18.69
N PRO A 91 -19.75 22.45 -19.20
CA PRO A 91 -20.14 22.64 -20.60
C PRO A 91 -19.15 22.04 -21.62
N ASP A 92 -17.84 22.09 -21.32
CA ASP A 92 -16.83 21.52 -22.22
C ASP A 92 -16.93 20.00 -22.30
N TRP A 93 -17.20 19.33 -21.18
CA TRP A 93 -17.42 17.89 -21.14
C TRP A 93 -18.77 17.50 -21.72
N GLU A 94 -19.83 18.27 -21.46
CA GLU A 94 -21.14 18.02 -22.08
C GLU A 94 -21.07 18.07 -23.61
N ARG A 95 -20.31 19.00 -24.17
CA ARG A 95 -20.15 19.12 -25.63
C ARG A 95 -19.64 17.83 -26.29
N VAL A 96 -18.71 17.13 -25.66
CA VAL A 96 -18.09 15.92 -26.23
C VAL A 96 -18.78 14.63 -25.81
N LEU A 97 -19.53 14.64 -24.69
CA LEU A 97 -20.15 13.45 -24.10
C LEU A 97 -21.68 13.42 -24.26
N LYS A 98 -22.32 14.49 -24.69
CA LYS A 98 -23.78 14.71 -24.62
C LYS A 98 -24.65 13.50 -25.06
N PRO A 99 -24.34 12.77 -26.14
CA PRO A 99 -25.17 11.62 -26.55
C PRO A 99 -25.09 10.45 -25.56
N HIS A 100 -24.01 10.38 -24.75
CA HIS A 100 -23.68 9.23 -23.93
C HIS A 100 -23.74 9.50 -22.42
N ILE A 101 -24.19 10.71 -22.04
CA ILE A 101 -24.42 11.07 -20.64
C ILE A 101 -25.67 10.35 -20.14
N GLN A 102 -25.50 9.58 -19.08
CA GLN A 102 -26.55 8.87 -18.36
C GLN A 102 -26.80 9.51 -16.99
N HIS A 103 -27.92 9.18 -16.39
CA HIS A 103 -28.29 9.69 -15.07
C HIS A 103 -28.66 8.54 -14.14
N THR A 104 -28.20 8.62 -12.90
CA THR A 104 -28.63 7.70 -11.84
C THR A 104 -30.08 8.00 -11.45
N GLU A 105 -30.74 7.11 -10.70
CA GLU A 105 -32.07 7.33 -10.12
C GLU A 105 -32.18 8.64 -9.32
N ARG A 106 -31.06 9.12 -8.76
CA ARG A 106 -30.96 10.40 -8.03
C ARG A 106 -30.54 11.58 -8.93
N SER A 107 -30.75 11.47 -10.24
CA SER A 107 -30.45 12.51 -11.24
C SER A 107 -28.99 12.97 -11.28
N LYS A 108 -28.04 12.14 -10.87
CA LYS A 108 -26.60 12.45 -10.97
C LYS A 108 -26.05 11.93 -12.29
N ALA A 109 -25.40 12.80 -13.04
CA ALA A 109 -24.82 12.46 -14.33
C ALA A 109 -23.62 11.50 -14.19
N TYR A 110 -23.46 10.64 -15.20
CA TYR A 110 -22.27 9.80 -15.42
C TYR A 110 -22.16 9.45 -16.88
N PHE A 111 -21.01 8.93 -17.31
CA PHE A 111 -20.90 8.13 -18.53
C PHE A 111 -20.03 6.90 -18.24
N ALA A 112 -20.22 5.85 -19.00
CA ALA A 112 -19.44 4.64 -18.86
C ALA A 112 -19.24 3.98 -20.22
N PHE A 113 -18.16 3.21 -20.35
CA PHE A 113 -17.95 2.41 -21.54
C PHE A 113 -17.30 1.07 -21.20
N ARG A 114 -17.49 0.12 -22.09
CA ARG A 114 -16.93 -1.22 -22.07
C ARG A 114 -15.88 -1.37 -23.15
N THR A 115 -14.75 -1.95 -22.78
CA THR A 115 -13.78 -2.56 -23.70
C THR A 115 -13.94 -4.08 -23.61
N HIS A 116 -14.30 -4.69 -24.71
CA HIS A 116 -14.49 -6.14 -24.83
C HIS A 116 -13.45 -6.70 -25.79
N LEU A 117 -12.73 -7.73 -25.36
CA LEU A 117 -11.79 -8.47 -26.20
C LEU A 117 -12.24 -9.92 -26.25
N THR A 118 -12.20 -10.48 -27.46
CA THR A 118 -12.54 -11.88 -27.71
C THR A 118 -11.35 -12.58 -28.34
N TRP A 119 -10.97 -13.71 -27.80
CA TRP A 119 -9.96 -14.61 -28.34
C TRP A 119 -10.64 -15.68 -29.19
N ASP A 120 -10.26 -15.79 -30.44
CA ASP A 120 -10.65 -16.87 -31.35
C ASP A 120 -9.49 -17.89 -31.43
N PRO A 121 -9.63 -19.08 -30.82
CA PRO A 121 -8.59 -20.10 -30.85
C PRO A 121 -8.32 -20.68 -32.24
N ASP A 122 -9.33 -20.73 -33.11
CA ASP A 122 -9.22 -21.30 -34.45
C ASP A 122 -8.45 -20.39 -35.38
N GLN A 123 -8.75 -19.09 -35.33
CA GLN A 123 -8.08 -18.07 -36.13
C GLN A 123 -6.82 -17.51 -35.47
N LYS A 124 -6.57 -17.83 -34.18
CA LYS A 124 -5.51 -17.27 -33.34
C LYS A 124 -5.50 -15.74 -33.37
N GLN A 125 -6.68 -15.13 -33.34
CA GLN A 125 -6.90 -13.70 -33.45
C GLN A 125 -7.61 -13.15 -32.22
N ILE A 126 -7.17 -11.96 -31.79
CA ILE A 126 -7.84 -11.20 -30.73
C ILE A 126 -8.57 -10.03 -31.40
N THR A 127 -9.87 -9.91 -31.12
CA THR A 127 -10.66 -8.76 -31.56
C THR A 127 -10.94 -7.84 -30.38
N ARG A 128 -10.80 -6.53 -30.58
CA ARG A 128 -11.10 -5.49 -29.59
C ARG A 128 -12.29 -4.67 -30.03
N ARG A 129 -13.28 -4.51 -29.17
CA ARG A 129 -14.46 -3.65 -29.39
C ARG A 129 -14.66 -2.74 -28.20
N ARG A 130 -15.02 -1.48 -28.44
CA ARG A 130 -15.42 -0.53 -27.42
C ARG A 130 -16.84 -0.05 -27.66
N GLN A 131 -17.63 0.08 -26.59
CA GLN A 131 -19.01 0.55 -26.67
C GLN A 131 -19.35 1.34 -25.40
N PHE A 132 -20.13 2.41 -25.57
CA PHE A 132 -20.70 3.09 -24.41
C PHE A 132 -21.69 2.16 -23.68
N LEU A 133 -21.85 2.35 -22.38
CA LEU A 133 -22.86 1.69 -21.58
C LEU A 133 -24.02 2.65 -21.35
N SER A 134 -25.21 2.26 -21.78
CA SER A 134 -26.43 3.02 -21.54
C SER A 134 -26.96 2.85 -20.11
N TYR A 135 -26.60 1.77 -19.44
CA TYR A 135 -26.90 1.57 -18.02
C TYR A 135 -25.79 0.78 -17.33
N TRP A 136 -25.27 1.33 -16.23
CA TRP A 136 -24.11 0.73 -15.53
C TRP A 136 -24.45 -0.59 -14.83
N ALA A 137 -25.57 -0.64 -14.08
CA ALA A 137 -25.88 -1.78 -13.22
C ALA A 137 -26.04 -3.08 -14.03
N GLU A 138 -26.72 -2.99 -15.17
CA GLU A 138 -27.00 -4.14 -16.07
C GLU A 138 -25.98 -4.24 -17.21
N ALA A 139 -24.99 -3.34 -17.26
CA ALA A 139 -23.98 -3.26 -18.31
C ALA A 139 -24.58 -3.25 -19.73
N THR A 140 -25.71 -2.55 -19.90
CA THR A 140 -26.43 -2.50 -21.19
C THR A 140 -25.60 -1.76 -22.23
N LEU A 141 -25.32 -2.40 -23.37
CA LEU A 141 -24.50 -1.86 -24.45
C LEU A 141 -25.23 -0.76 -25.21
N GLY A 142 -24.52 0.30 -25.51
CA GLY A 142 -24.94 1.44 -26.33
C GLY A 142 -24.12 1.56 -27.61
N ASP A 143 -23.84 2.79 -28.03
CA ASP A 143 -23.13 3.10 -29.28
C ASP A 143 -21.70 2.59 -29.29
N LYS A 144 -21.21 2.23 -30.49
CA LYS A 144 -19.83 1.79 -30.68
C LYS A 144 -18.85 2.96 -30.57
N ILE A 145 -17.64 2.64 -30.14
CA ILE A 145 -16.50 3.55 -30.08
C ILE A 145 -15.42 2.97 -31.00
N ASP A 146 -15.18 3.64 -32.14
CA ASP A 146 -14.30 3.11 -33.18
C ASP A 146 -12.80 3.31 -32.85
N ALA A 147 -12.47 4.30 -32.00
CA ALA A 147 -11.10 4.61 -31.57
C ALA A 147 -11.08 5.05 -30.10
N PRO A 148 -9.92 5.00 -29.41
CA PRO A 148 -9.78 5.55 -28.06
C PRO A 148 -10.25 7.01 -28.01
N LEU A 149 -10.97 7.34 -26.93
CA LEU A 149 -11.51 8.68 -26.75
C LEU A 149 -10.35 9.68 -26.55
N PRO A 150 -10.16 10.66 -27.46
CA PRO A 150 -8.94 11.48 -27.50
C PRO A 150 -8.74 12.37 -26.28
N TYR A 151 -9.82 12.63 -25.55
CA TYR A 151 -9.83 13.41 -24.31
C TYR A 151 -9.55 12.56 -23.04
N LEU A 152 -9.45 11.24 -23.17
CA LEU A 152 -9.00 10.34 -22.10
C LEU A 152 -7.54 9.95 -22.37
N LYS A 153 -6.67 10.29 -21.44
CA LYS A 153 -5.24 9.96 -21.51
C LYS A 153 -4.82 9.21 -20.25
N MET A 154 -3.85 8.32 -20.43
CA MET A 154 -3.24 7.58 -19.34
C MET A 154 -1.73 7.63 -19.49
N CYS A 155 -1.04 8.00 -18.43
CA CYS A 155 0.39 7.83 -18.28
C CYS A 155 0.63 6.61 -17.38
N PHE A 156 1.23 5.57 -17.93
CA PHE A 156 1.54 4.36 -17.19
C PHE A 156 3.04 4.23 -16.97
N LEU A 157 3.45 4.15 -15.70
CA LEU A 157 4.83 3.99 -15.24
C LEU A 157 4.98 2.57 -14.69
N GLU A 158 5.68 1.72 -15.40
CA GLU A 158 5.92 0.33 -15.00
C GLU A 158 7.03 0.23 -13.93
N ALA A 159 7.04 -0.87 -13.16
CA ALA A 159 8.01 -1.08 -12.09
C ALA A 159 9.46 -1.06 -12.60
N ASP A 160 9.70 -1.73 -13.72
CA ASP A 160 11.04 -1.89 -14.31
C ASP A 160 11.38 -0.82 -15.35
N ASP A 161 10.49 0.17 -15.58
CA ASP A 161 10.76 1.23 -16.55
C ASP A 161 11.92 2.13 -16.09
N ASP A 162 12.83 2.39 -17.02
CA ASP A 162 13.74 3.52 -17.00
C ASP A 162 13.29 4.60 -18.01
N LEU A 163 13.95 5.76 -17.98
CA LEU A 163 13.57 6.86 -18.87
C LEU A 163 13.71 6.48 -20.36
N HIS A 164 14.74 5.74 -20.70
CA HIS A 164 15.02 5.36 -22.08
C HIS A 164 13.97 4.39 -22.63
N SER A 165 13.67 3.32 -21.91
CA SER A 165 12.63 2.34 -22.31
C SER A 165 11.25 2.98 -22.43
N ALA A 166 10.88 3.87 -21.50
CA ALA A 166 9.60 4.57 -21.52
C ALA A 166 9.46 5.53 -22.72
N LEU A 167 10.55 6.21 -23.13
CA LEU A 167 10.55 7.12 -24.27
C LEU A 167 10.56 6.40 -25.62
N LEU A 168 11.15 5.21 -25.69
CA LEU A 168 11.22 4.42 -26.93
C LEU A 168 10.00 3.52 -27.16
N ARG A 169 9.13 3.33 -26.16
CA ARG A 169 7.94 2.50 -26.31
C ARG A 169 6.98 3.12 -27.33
N PRO A 170 6.74 2.46 -28.48
CA PRO A 170 5.92 3.02 -29.54
C PRO A 170 4.51 3.35 -29.04
N ASN A 171 3.96 4.47 -29.51
CA ASN A 171 2.61 4.94 -29.19
C ASN A 171 2.33 5.21 -27.69
N SER A 172 3.33 5.13 -26.82
CA SER A 172 3.15 5.44 -25.41
C SER A 172 2.87 6.94 -25.21
N PHE A 173 2.15 7.25 -24.09
CA PHE A 173 1.94 8.64 -23.69
C PHE A 173 3.27 9.38 -23.57
N MET A 174 4.28 8.76 -22.97
CA MET A 174 5.61 9.34 -22.79
C MET A 174 6.28 9.65 -24.14
N ALA A 175 6.30 8.70 -25.07
CA ALA A 175 6.89 8.89 -26.39
C ALA A 175 6.14 9.96 -27.21
N THR A 176 4.80 9.98 -27.13
CA THR A 176 3.96 10.95 -27.84
C THR A 176 4.14 12.36 -27.28
N ALA A 177 4.05 12.53 -25.96
CA ALA A 177 4.24 13.82 -25.30
C ALA A 177 5.65 14.37 -25.50
N PHE A 178 6.63 13.49 -25.53
CA PHE A 178 8.02 13.80 -25.83
C PHE A 178 8.22 14.31 -27.25
N SER A 179 7.64 13.64 -28.26
CA SER A 179 7.70 14.09 -29.66
C SER A 179 7.04 15.44 -29.82
N GLN A 180 5.89 15.67 -29.18
CA GLN A 180 5.20 16.97 -29.23
C GLN A 180 6.03 18.08 -28.57
N LEU A 181 6.65 17.83 -27.41
CA LEU A 181 7.53 18.79 -26.76
C LEU A 181 8.75 19.12 -27.63
N ARG A 182 9.32 18.12 -28.33
CA ARG A 182 10.43 18.30 -29.25
C ARG A 182 10.04 19.19 -30.42
N GLU A 183 8.90 18.96 -31.04
CA GLU A 183 8.40 19.79 -32.16
C GLU A 183 8.15 21.23 -31.70
N GLU A 184 7.55 21.46 -30.51
CA GLU A 184 7.35 22.80 -29.96
C GLU A 184 8.66 23.53 -29.68
N VAL A 185 9.66 22.84 -29.12
CA VAL A 185 10.98 23.40 -28.85
C VAL A 185 11.69 23.78 -30.13
N GLN A 186 11.55 22.97 -31.21
CA GLN A 186 12.12 23.26 -32.51
C GLN A 186 11.43 24.43 -33.20
N ALA A 187 10.08 24.51 -33.11
CA ALA A 187 9.31 25.57 -33.72
C ALA A 187 9.44 26.92 -32.97
N HIS A 188 9.56 26.90 -31.66
CA HIS A 188 9.53 28.10 -30.81
C HIS A 188 10.54 28.02 -29.65
N PRO A 189 11.87 28.14 -29.92
CA PRO A 189 12.92 28.01 -28.90
C PRO A 189 12.78 28.99 -27.71
N GLN A 190 12.13 30.13 -27.94
CA GLN A 190 11.93 31.16 -26.92
C GLN A 190 10.91 30.77 -25.83
N TYR A 191 9.92 29.92 -26.14
CA TYR A 191 8.90 29.47 -25.19
C TYR A 191 9.35 28.27 -24.35
N ALA A 192 10.41 27.60 -24.79
CA ALA A 192 10.96 26.44 -24.09
C ALA A 192 11.73 26.79 -22.81
N LYS A 193 12.08 28.05 -22.57
CA LYS A 193 12.90 28.47 -21.40
C LYS A 193 12.26 28.20 -20.05
N ALA A 194 10.98 28.50 -19.90
CA ALA A 194 10.30 28.39 -18.61
C ALA A 194 10.04 26.92 -18.19
N PRO A 195 9.46 26.04 -19.02
CA PRO A 195 9.26 24.63 -18.67
C PRO A 195 10.55 23.90 -18.31
N ILE A 196 11.66 24.32 -18.90
CA ILE A 196 12.97 23.70 -18.69
C ILE A 196 13.63 24.17 -17.42
N GLN A 197 13.53 25.46 -17.10
CA GLN A 197 14.00 25.97 -15.82
C GLN A 197 13.25 25.33 -14.67
N ASP A 198 11.95 25.12 -14.82
CA ASP A 198 11.12 24.43 -13.83
C ASP A 198 11.56 22.97 -13.67
N LEU A 199 11.76 22.24 -14.78
CA LEU A 199 12.27 20.87 -14.73
C LEU A 199 13.63 20.79 -14.05
N ARG A 200 14.57 21.68 -14.42
CA ARG A 200 15.91 21.75 -13.82
C ARG A 200 15.85 22.04 -12.33
N GLN A 201 15.00 22.99 -11.89
CA GLN A 201 14.84 23.29 -10.48
C GLN A 201 14.25 22.11 -9.71
N GLN A 202 13.25 21.42 -10.27
CA GLN A 202 12.66 20.25 -9.65
C GLN A 202 13.66 19.10 -9.57
N LEU A 203 14.42 18.85 -10.61
CA LEU A 203 15.46 17.82 -10.64
C LEU A 203 16.59 18.13 -9.62
N ASN A 204 17.06 19.39 -9.54
CA ASN A 204 18.06 19.78 -8.56
C ASN A 204 17.54 19.64 -7.11
N ARG A 205 16.31 20.12 -6.83
CA ARG A 205 15.68 19.94 -5.50
C ARG A 205 15.56 18.48 -5.12
N LEU A 206 15.34 17.62 -6.10
CA LEU A 206 15.23 16.20 -5.85
C LEU A 206 16.60 15.55 -5.63
N CYS A 207 17.62 15.89 -6.41
CA CYS A 207 19.00 15.46 -6.13
C CYS A 207 19.42 15.87 -4.73
N GLU A 208 19.16 17.11 -4.32
CA GLU A 208 19.42 17.56 -2.95
C GLU A 208 18.65 16.75 -1.89
N SER A 209 17.42 16.38 -2.17
CA SER A 209 16.60 15.58 -1.24
C SER A 209 17.00 14.11 -1.17
N LEU A 210 17.63 13.57 -2.21
CA LEU A 210 18.03 12.17 -2.32
C LEU A 210 19.48 11.94 -1.85
N GLU A 211 20.39 12.83 -2.21
CA GLU A 211 21.82 12.66 -2.04
C GLU A 211 22.43 13.61 -0.99
N GLY A 212 21.65 14.57 -0.51
CA GLY A 212 22.03 15.55 0.50
C GLY A 212 22.24 16.99 -0.01
N PRO A 213 22.37 17.97 0.90
CA PRO A 213 22.51 19.38 0.55
C PRO A 213 23.70 19.63 -0.38
N GLY A 214 23.45 20.31 -1.49
CA GLY A 214 24.48 20.66 -2.49
C GLY A 214 24.69 19.64 -3.61
N SER A 215 23.97 18.50 -3.58
CA SER A 215 23.98 17.57 -4.70
C SER A 215 23.22 18.17 -5.89
N THR A 216 23.89 18.25 -7.03
CA THR A 216 23.33 18.76 -8.29
C THR A 216 23.44 17.68 -9.36
N LEU A 217 22.54 17.76 -10.34
CA LEU A 217 22.69 16.94 -11.55
C LEU A 217 24.10 17.14 -12.14
N PRO A 218 24.73 16.05 -12.64
CA PRO A 218 26.02 16.18 -13.33
C PRO A 218 25.99 17.30 -14.37
N ASP A 219 27.06 18.11 -14.46
CA ASP A 219 27.13 19.26 -15.38
C ASP A 219 26.86 18.90 -16.85
N GLN A 220 27.05 17.62 -17.22
CA GLN A 220 26.70 17.08 -18.55
C GLN A 220 25.19 17.09 -18.84
N LEU A 221 24.34 17.18 -17.80
CA LEU A 221 22.89 17.32 -17.88
C LEU A 221 22.44 18.81 -17.77
N VAL A 222 23.36 19.76 -17.88
CA VAL A 222 23.03 21.20 -17.90
C VAL A 222 22.29 21.53 -19.18
N MET A 223 20.96 21.66 -19.06
CA MET A 223 20.08 21.96 -20.17
C MET A 223 20.00 23.46 -20.43
N ASN A 224 20.45 23.91 -21.58
CA ASN A 224 20.03 25.17 -22.15
C ASN A 224 18.94 24.91 -23.22
N PRO A 225 18.13 25.93 -23.61
CA PRO A 225 17.06 25.75 -24.60
C PRO A 225 17.49 25.18 -25.94
N GLN A 226 18.74 25.42 -26.35
CA GLN A 226 19.32 24.89 -27.61
C GLN A 226 19.78 23.43 -27.47
N THR A 227 19.98 22.97 -26.23
CA THR A 227 20.42 21.59 -25.94
C THR A 227 19.30 20.62 -25.61
N ILE A 228 18.05 21.09 -25.46
CA ILE A 228 16.95 20.19 -25.14
C ILE A 228 16.64 19.24 -26.27
N GLY A 229 16.51 19.72 -27.48
CA GLY A 229 16.36 18.83 -28.63
C GLY A 229 17.48 17.78 -28.64
N ARG A 230 18.73 18.23 -28.40
CA ARG A 230 19.89 17.33 -28.31
C ARG A 230 19.86 16.43 -27.06
N PHE A 231 19.37 16.92 -25.93
CA PHE A 231 19.20 16.09 -24.72
C PHE A 231 18.11 15.05 -24.93
N LEU A 232 17.02 15.45 -25.54
CA LEU A 232 15.93 14.56 -25.89
C LEU A 232 16.40 13.53 -26.94
N ASP A 233 17.11 13.94 -27.96
CA ASP A 233 17.73 13.05 -28.95
C ASP A 233 18.77 12.13 -28.30
N TRP A 234 19.55 12.67 -27.37
CA TRP A 234 20.52 11.90 -26.60
C TRP A 234 19.82 10.94 -25.64
N ALA A 235 18.79 11.34 -24.86
CA ALA A 235 18.04 10.46 -23.94
C ALA A 235 17.35 9.30 -24.67
N ALA A 236 17.00 9.49 -25.93
CA ALA A 236 16.48 8.44 -26.81
C ALA A 236 17.59 7.60 -27.51
N SER A 237 18.87 7.92 -27.34
CA SER A 237 19.97 7.22 -27.99
C SER A 237 20.48 6.04 -27.12
N GLN A 238 21.01 4.98 -27.79
CA GLN A 238 21.71 3.89 -27.09
C GLN A 238 22.91 4.37 -26.27
N GLU A 239 23.57 5.44 -26.68
CA GLU A 239 24.71 6.04 -25.98
C GLU A 239 24.28 6.64 -24.64
N ALA A 240 23.07 7.19 -24.56
CA ALA A 240 22.51 7.70 -23.32
C ALA A 240 22.15 6.59 -22.34
N SER A 241 21.56 5.49 -22.82
CA SER A 241 21.27 4.32 -21.97
C SER A 241 22.55 3.82 -21.31
N GLN A 242 23.61 3.58 -22.07
CA GLN A 242 24.88 3.11 -21.53
C GLN A 242 25.55 4.10 -20.56
N LYS A 243 25.45 5.42 -20.81
CA LYS A 243 26.01 6.44 -19.94
C LYS A 243 25.17 6.67 -18.67
N LEU A 244 23.85 6.61 -18.78
CA LEU A 244 22.94 6.68 -17.63
C LEU A 244 23.14 5.45 -16.73
N ASP A 245 23.23 4.26 -17.31
CA ASP A 245 23.50 3.02 -16.59
C ASP A 245 24.85 3.04 -15.89
N ALA A 246 25.86 3.65 -16.48
CA ALA A 246 27.19 3.77 -15.90
C ALA A 246 27.34 4.88 -14.86
N SER A 247 26.50 5.94 -14.92
CA SER A 247 26.65 7.16 -14.09
C SER A 247 25.58 7.33 -13.02
N LEU A 248 24.40 6.73 -13.20
CA LEU A 248 23.27 6.86 -12.27
C LEU A 248 22.83 5.48 -11.77
N GLY A 249 22.68 5.34 -10.46
CA GLY A 249 22.03 4.16 -9.88
C GLY A 249 20.55 4.04 -10.29
N ARG A 250 19.99 2.83 -10.27
CA ARG A 250 18.59 2.55 -10.67
C ARG A 250 17.56 3.46 -10.00
N GLY A 251 17.76 3.81 -8.73
CA GLY A 251 16.87 4.73 -8.01
C GLY A 251 16.84 6.14 -8.61
N SER A 252 18.00 6.67 -9.02
CA SER A 252 18.10 7.98 -9.67
C SER A 252 17.48 7.96 -11.07
N GLN A 253 17.63 6.86 -11.82
CA GLN A 253 16.99 6.67 -13.13
C GLN A 253 15.45 6.65 -13.00
N LYS A 254 14.91 5.90 -12.01
CA LYS A 254 13.46 5.86 -11.74
C LYS A 254 12.93 7.24 -11.36
N THR A 255 13.66 7.96 -10.54
CA THR A 255 13.31 9.33 -10.17
C THR A 255 13.27 10.26 -11.39
N LEU A 256 14.26 10.17 -12.26
CA LEU A 256 14.33 10.96 -13.49
C LEU A 256 13.15 10.64 -14.42
N LEU A 257 12.79 9.37 -14.58
CA LEU A 257 11.61 8.93 -15.33
C LEU A 257 10.33 9.58 -14.79
N VAL A 258 10.08 9.47 -13.49
CA VAL A 258 8.85 10.00 -12.89
C VAL A 258 8.77 11.51 -13.03
N LEU A 259 9.87 12.24 -12.82
CA LEU A 259 9.90 13.69 -12.98
C LEU A 259 9.70 14.13 -14.45
N SER A 260 10.29 13.38 -15.39
CA SER A 260 10.06 13.61 -16.81
C SER A 260 8.59 13.41 -17.17
N ALA A 261 7.97 12.34 -16.64
CA ALA A 261 6.54 12.09 -16.80
C ALA A 261 5.69 13.23 -16.21
N ILE A 262 5.99 13.69 -15.00
CA ILE A 262 5.29 14.84 -14.37
C ILE A 262 5.35 16.07 -15.26
N THR A 263 6.54 16.41 -15.77
CA THR A 263 6.72 17.60 -16.61
C THR A 263 5.95 17.49 -17.94
N MET A 264 5.96 16.31 -18.57
CA MET A 264 5.21 16.07 -19.80
C MET A 264 3.70 16.14 -19.56
N ILE A 265 3.21 15.55 -18.49
CA ILE A 265 1.81 15.62 -18.07
C ILE A 265 1.38 17.08 -17.87
N GLU A 266 2.15 17.88 -17.15
CA GLU A 266 1.86 19.30 -16.93
C GLU A 266 1.87 20.09 -18.26
N GLY A 267 2.75 19.76 -19.19
CA GLY A 267 2.79 20.33 -20.54
C GLY A 267 1.49 20.08 -21.30
N VAL A 268 1.06 18.82 -21.38
CA VAL A 268 -0.19 18.42 -22.06
C VAL A 268 -1.42 19.08 -21.44
N ILE A 269 -1.46 19.19 -20.11
CA ILE A 269 -2.54 19.85 -19.38
C ILE A 269 -2.58 21.35 -19.71
N ARG A 270 -1.42 22.00 -19.73
CA ARG A 270 -1.30 23.43 -20.05
C ARG A 270 -1.82 23.71 -21.44
N GLN A 271 -1.46 22.88 -22.43
CA GLN A 271 -1.99 22.97 -23.79
C GLN A 271 -3.50 22.78 -23.83
N ALA A 272 -4.04 21.73 -23.20
CA ALA A 272 -5.47 21.49 -23.17
C ALA A 272 -6.25 22.67 -22.57
N ARG A 273 -5.74 23.27 -21.48
CA ARG A 273 -6.33 24.47 -20.86
C ARG A 273 -6.27 25.69 -21.78
N ALA A 274 -5.14 25.94 -22.46
CA ALA A 274 -4.98 27.05 -23.38
C ALA A 274 -5.98 26.98 -24.54
N HIS A 275 -6.25 25.77 -25.05
CA HIS A 275 -7.19 25.54 -26.15
C HIS A 275 -8.63 25.24 -25.70
N LYS A 276 -8.90 25.24 -24.37
CA LYS A 276 -10.21 24.88 -23.77
C LYS A 276 -10.68 23.48 -24.23
N TRP A 277 -9.77 22.55 -24.38
CA TRP A 277 -10.11 21.16 -24.67
C TRP A 277 -10.39 20.40 -23.37
N PRO A 278 -11.48 19.60 -23.31
CA PRO A 278 -11.67 18.71 -22.21
C PRO A 278 -10.56 17.65 -22.19
N LEU A 279 -9.91 17.48 -21.05
CA LEU A 279 -8.85 16.49 -20.87
C LEU A 279 -9.01 15.80 -19.51
N PHE A 280 -9.04 14.48 -19.53
CA PHE A 280 -8.88 13.62 -18.38
C PHE A 280 -7.50 12.94 -18.46
N MET A 281 -6.77 12.95 -17.36
CA MET A 281 -5.49 12.27 -17.24
C MET A 281 -5.53 11.30 -16.07
N LEU A 282 -5.28 10.01 -16.33
CA LEU A 282 -4.99 9.01 -15.32
C LEU A 282 -3.48 8.78 -15.25
N ILE A 283 -2.92 8.88 -14.08
CA ILE A 283 -1.55 8.47 -13.80
C ILE A 283 -1.61 7.13 -13.10
N ALA A 284 -1.08 6.10 -13.72
CA ALA A 284 -0.93 4.78 -13.12
C ALA A 284 0.55 4.50 -12.89
N ALA A 285 0.90 4.12 -11.68
CA ALA A 285 2.28 3.83 -11.32
C ALA A 285 2.38 2.47 -10.62
N GLU A 286 3.17 1.58 -11.21
CA GLU A 286 3.48 0.28 -10.63
C GLU A 286 4.80 0.38 -9.86
N GLU A 287 4.73 0.13 -8.56
CA GLU A 287 5.86 0.16 -7.63
C GLU A 287 6.83 1.34 -7.89
N PRO A 288 6.31 2.59 -7.91
CA PRO A 288 7.14 3.75 -8.24
C PRO A 288 8.28 3.97 -7.24
N GLU A 289 8.22 3.32 -6.10
CA GLU A 289 9.23 3.31 -5.06
C GLU A 289 10.38 2.35 -5.28
N ALA A 290 10.33 1.49 -6.29
CA ALA A 290 11.36 0.48 -6.53
C ALA A 290 12.76 1.13 -6.62
N HIS A 291 13.72 0.56 -5.89
CA HIS A 291 15.10 1.02 -5.79
C HIS A 291 15.33 2.38 -5.11
N LEU A 292 14.30 2.99 -4.51
CA LEU A 292 14.42 4.29 -3.82
C LEU A 292 14.62 4.13 -2.32
N HIS A 293 15.45 5.04 -1.75
CA HIS A 293 15.57 5.16 -0.29
C HIS A 293 14.24 5.62 0.33
N PRO A 294 13.88 5.21 1.57
CA PRO A 294 12.60 5.55 2.22
C PRO A 294 12.17 7.01 2.15
N ASN A 295 13.08 7.94 2.34
CA ASN A 295 12.76 9.37 2.26
C ASN A 295 12.42 9.80 0.83
N ALA A 296 13.14 9.26 -0.16
CA ALA A 296 12.89 9.51 -1.57
C ALA A 296 11.52 8.98 -2.00
N GLN A 297 11.11 7.80 -1.51
CA GLN A 297 9.79 7.23 -1.78
C GLN A 297 8.68 8.19 -1.34
N ARG A 298 8.75 8.74 -0.12
CA ARG A 298 7.76 9.70 0.39
C ARG A 298 7.73 10.99 -0.45
N THR A 299 8.91 11.53 -0.79
CA THR A 299 9.02 12.76 -1.58
C THR A 299 8.42 12.56 -2.97
N LEU A 300 8.76 11.46 -3.63
CA LEU A 300 8.26 11.13 -4.96
C LEU A 300 6.73 11.02 -4.98
N ILE A 301 6.15 10.25 -4.06
CA ILE A 301 4.70 10.08 -3.99
C ILE A 301 3.99 11.41 -3.69
N ASN A 302 4.53 12.25 -2.80
CA ASN A 302 3.97 13.57 -2.55
C ASN A 302 3.99 14.47 -3.80
N GLN A 303 5.04 14.39 -4.63
CA GLN A 303 5.11 15.13 -5.88
C GLN A 303 4.09 14.64 -6.90
N ILE A 304 3.95 13.32 -7.08
CA ILE A 304 2.93 12.74 -7.96
C ILE A 304 1.52 13.11 -7.48
N MET A 305 1.26 13.05 -6.16
CA MET A 305 -0.03 13.41 -5.57
C MET A 305 -0.37 14.91 -5.69
N ALA A 306 0.63 15.77 -5.82
CA ALA A 306 0.42 17.20 -6.06
C ALA A 306 -0.13 17.50 -7.46
N LEU A 307 0.01 16.58 -8.41
CA LEU A 307 -0.63 16.69 -9.72
C LEU A 307 -2.16 16.66 -9.56
N SER A 308 -2.84 17.57 -10.24
CA SER A 308 -4.30 17.77 -10.09
C SER A 308 -5.16 16.69 -10.75
N HIS A 309 -4.62 15.49 -10.95
CA HIS A 309 -5.24 14.41 -11.72
C HIS A 309 -5.52 13.17 -10.87
N GLN A 310 -6.18 12.20 -11.50
CA GLN A 310 -6.47 10.93 -10.83
C GLN A 310 -5.24 10.03 -10.85
N LEU A 311 -4.95 9.42 -9.71
CA LEU A 311 -3.76 8.64 -9.46
C LEU A 311 -4.14 7.24 -8.99
N LEU A 312 -3.59 6.21 -9.64
CA LEU A 312 -3.71 4.82 -9.25
C LEU A 312 -2.31 4.22 -9.08
N ILE A 313 -1.95 3.86 -7.86
CA ILE A 313 -0.63 3.33 -7.51
C ILE A 313 -0.77 1.90 -7.02
N SER A 314 0.11 1.00 -7.46
CA SER A 314 0.37 -0.26 -6.75
C SER A 314 1.67 -0.14 -5.96
N SER A 315 1.69 -0.62 -4.72
CA SER A 315 2.86 -0.53 -3.87
C SER A 315 2.91 -1.62 -2.82
N HIS A 316 4.13 -2.02 -2.48
CA HIS A 316 4.47 -2.85 -1.33
C HIS A 316 5.17 -2.06 -0.22
N SER A 317 5.35 -0.75 -0.41
CA SER A 317 6.11 0.07 0.53
C SER A 317 5.24 0.61 1.67
N PRO A 318 5.61 0.35 2.93
CA PRO A 318 5.03 1.01 4.08
C PRO A 318 5.24 2.53 4.06
N TYR A 319 6.30 3.01 3.40
CA TYR A 319 6.59 4.44 3.30
C TYR A 319 5.65 5.14 2.33
N VAL A 320 5.31 4.51 1.21
CA VAL A 320 4.28 4.98 0.27
C VAL A 320 2.92 5.01 0.98
N ALA A 321 2.52 3.94 1.65
CA ALA A 321 1.27 3.87 2.40
C ALA A 321 1.17 4.95 3.50
N SER A 322 2.30 5.35 4.11
CA SER A 322 2.32 6.36 5.18
C SER A 322 1.95 7.77 4.73
N VAL A 323 2.09 8.12 3.46
CA VAL A 323 1.76 9.46 2.93
C VAL A 323 0.39 9.52 2.28
N VAL A 324 -0.18 8.38 1.91
CA VAL A 324 -1.52 8.30 1.30
C VAL A 324 -2.60 8.24 2.37
N SER A 325 -3.79 8.78 2.08
CA SER A 325 -4.93 8.67 3.02
C SER A 325 -5.38 7.21 3.18
N PRO A 326 -5.65 6.69 4.39
CA PRO A 326 -6.15 5.33 4.59
C PRO A 326 -7.40 5.00 3.77
N GLN A 327 -8.27 5.98 3.53
CA GLN A 327 -9.48 5.82 2.70
C GLN A 327 -9.17 5.52 1.23
N ALA A 328 -7.98 5.89 0.76
CA ALA A 328 -7.53 5.61 -0.60
C ALA A 328 -7.03 4.17 -0.81
N PHE A 329 -6.88 3.39 0.25
CA PHE A 329 -6.39 2.02 0.15
C PHE A 329 -7.43 1.09 -0.46
N ARG A 330 -6.94 0.22 -1.34
CA ARG A 330 -7.65 -0.95 -1.87
C ARG A 330 -6.78 -2.16 -1.52
N ALA A 331 -7.13 -2.81 -0.43
CA ALA A 331 -6.45 -4.02 -0.01
C ALA A 331 -6.92 -5.18 -0.87
N MET A 332 -5.99 -5.75 -1.60
CA MET A 332 -6.22 -6.86 -2.51
C MET A 332 -5.70 -8.15 -1.89
N SER A 333 -6.50 -9.19 -1.95
CA SER A 333 -6.14 -10.54 -1.52
C SER A 333 -6.64 -11.55 -2.55
N ARG A 334 -6.03 -12.73 -2.57
CA ARG A 334 -6.44 -13.83 -3.43
C ARG A 334 -6.77 -15.06 -2.58
N THR A 335 -7.91 -15.70 -2.88
CA THR A 335 -8.31 -16.97 -2.26
C THR A 335 -8.69 -17.92 -3.38
N GLY A 336 -7.82 -18.90 -3.66
CA GLY A 336 -7.96 -19.70 -4.88
C GLY A 336 -7.81 -18.82 -6.13
N ASP A 337 -8.83 -18.79 -6.98
CA ASP A 337 -8.87 -17.93 -8.16
C ASP A 337 -9.55 -16.59 -7.93
N ASP A 338 -10.29 -16.44 -6.84
CA ASP A 338 -11.02 -15.22 -6.55
C ASP A 338 -10.11 -14.13 -6.01
N ILE A 339 -10.15 -12.96 -6.62
CA ILE A 339 -9.52 -11.75 -6.14
C ILE A 339 -10.56 -10.91 -5.38
N HIS A 340 -10.25 -10.64 -4.14
CA HIS A 340 -11.05 -9.79 -3.27
C HIS A 340 -10.39 -8.44 -3.10
N VAL A 341 -11.19 -7.38 -3.22
CA VAL A 341 -10.75 -6.00 -2.94
C VAL A 341 -11.56 -5.44 -1.78
N ARG A 342 -10.87 -4.84 -0.83
CA ARG A 342 -11.47 -4.25 0.36
C ARG A 342 -10.98 -2.83 0.54
N TRP A 343 -11.84 -1.98 1.10
CA TRP A 343 -11.53 -0.57 1.31
C TRP A 343 -12.28 -0.02 2.52
N LEU A 344 -11.71 1.02 3.12
CA LEU A 344 -12.37 1.77 4.19
C LEU A 344 -13.55 2.59 3.62
N PRO A 345 -14.65 2.74 4.38
CA PRO A 345 -15.76 3.56 3.95
C PRO A 345 -15.32 4.97 3.56
N ARG A 346 -15.84 5.50 2.43
CA ARG A 346 -15.53 6.87 2.00
C ARG A 346 -15.98 7.92 3.03
N LYS A 347 -17.08 7.66 3.75
CA LYS A 347 -17.58 8.52 4.83
C LYS A 347 -17.19 7.92 6.17
N MET A 348 -16.11 8.39 6.74
CA MET A 348 -15.64 8.03 8.09
C MET A 348 -15.63 9.26 8.99
N ASN A 349 -15.74 9.04 10.29
CA ASN A 349 -15.52 10.09 11.27
C ASN A 349 -14.07 10.62 11.13
N PRO A 350 -13.87 11.95 11.06
CA PRO A 350 -12.53 12.54 10.96
C PRO A 350 -11.57 12.10 12.07
N GLN A 351 -12.07 11.79 13.26
CA GLN A 351 -11.26 11.29 14.38
C GLN A 351 -10.72 9.89 14.08
N ASP A 352 -11.55 8.98 13.53
CA ASP A 352 -11.13 7.63 13.15
C ASP A 352 -10.08 7.68 12.04
N VAL A 353 -10.27 8.55 11.04
CA VAL A 353 -9.27 8.76 9.95
C VAL A 353 -7.93 9.27 10.51
N ARG A 354 -7.96 10.21 11.46
CA ARG A 354 -6.75 10.73 12.12
C ARG A 354 -6.05 9.65 12.96
N ALA A 355 -6.83 8.82 13.65
CA ALA A 355 -6.30 7.71 14.44
C ALA A 355 -5.61 6.67 13.55
N LEU A 356 -6.25 6.28 12.43
CA LEU A 356 -5.65 5.39 11.43
C LEU A 356 -4.38 5.98 10.79
N LYS A 357 -4.38 7.27 10.43
CA LYS A 357 -3.17 7.92 9.92
C LYS A 357 -2.01 7.87 10.93
N ARG A 358 -2.28 8.14 12.20
CA ARG A 358 -1.26 8.05 13.26
C ARG A 358 -0.75 6.62 13.43
N LEU A 359 -1.64 5.64 13.40
CA LEU A 359 -1.30 4.23 13.44
C LEU A 359 -0.31 3.87 12.32
N ILE A 360 -0.69 4.13 11.07
CA ILE A 360 0.11 3.80 9.89
C ILE A 360 1.47 4.50 9.93
N LEU A 361 1.53 5.77 10.36
CA LEU A 361 2.79 6.51 10.51
C LEU A 361 3.71 5.92 11.58
N ARG A 362 3.15 5.55 12.76
CA ARG A 362 3.92 5.00 13.89
C ARG A 362 4.43 3.60 13.60
N MET A 363 3.56 2.74 13.09
CA MET A 363 3.83 1.33 12.82
C MET A 363 4.49 1.08 11.46
N ARG A 364 4.99 2.14 10.80
CA ARG A 364 5.61 2.06 9.46
C ARG A 364 4.74 1.34 8.42
N ALA A 365 3.41 1.33 8.64
CA ALA A 365 2.41 0.66 7.82
C ALA A 365 2.62 -0.88 7.65
N GLU A 366 3.49 -1.52 8.42
CA GLU A 366 3.72 -2.98 8.37
C GLU A 366 2.44 -3.78 8.62
N VAL A 367 1.54 -3.23 9.46
CA VAL A 367 0.22 -3.82 9.72
C VAL A 367 -0.65 -4.02 8.47
N LEU A 368 -0.39 -3.26 7.40
CA LEU A 368 -1.13 -3.37 6.13
C LEU A 368 -0.73 -4.60 5.30
N PHE A 369 0.43 -5.17 5.61
CA PHE A 369 1.02 -6.28 4.87
C PHE A 369 1.11 -7.57 5.69
N ALA A 370 0.69 -7.52 6.97
CA ALA A 370 0.69 -8.67 7.85
C ALA A 370 -0.34 -9.71 7.42
N ARG A 371 0.01 -11.00 7.52
CA ARG A 371 -0.92 -12.13 7.37
C ARG A 371 -1.81 -12.31 8.59
N GLY A 372 -1.30 -11.96 9.77
CA GLY A 372 -2.03 -11.99 11.02
C GLY A 372 -1.48 -10.96 12.00
N LEU A 373 -2.34 -10.42 12.86
CA LEU A 373 -2.01 -9.36 13.80
C LEU A 373 -2.22 -9.82 15.24
N VAL A 374 -1.28 -9.48 16.12
CA VAL A 374 -1.39 -9.67 17.55
C VAL A 374 -1.37 -8.30 18.21
N PHE A 375 -2.49 -7.88 18.78
CA PHE A 375 -2.61 -6.60 19.49
C PHE A 375 -2.34 -6.79 20.97
N VAL A 376 -1.49 -5.93 21.52
CA VAL A 376 -1.13 -5.90 22.95
C VAL A 376 -1.21 -4.47 23.48
N GLU A 377 -1.23 -4.31 24.82
CA GLU A 377 -1.45 -2.99 25.40
C GLU A 377 -0.30 -2.02 25.13
N GLY A 378 0.95 -2.49 25.19
CA GLY A 378 2.10 -1.60 25.02
C GLY A 378 3.41 -2.30 24.68
N VAL A 379 4.49 -1.51 24.75
CA VAL A 379 5.85 -1.93 24.36
C VAL A 379 6.37 -3.09 25.22
N THR A 380 5.98 -3.17 26.49
CA THR A 380 6.39 -4.27 27.38
C THR A 380 5.90 -5.62 26.84
N GLU A 381 4.62 -5.70 26.53
CA GLU A 381 3.96 -6.90 26.01
C GLU A 381 4.49 -7.22 24.61
N GLU A 382 4.67 -6.21 23.76
CA GLU A 382 5.21 -6.38 22.40
C GLU A 382 6.58 -7.04 22.41
N GLN A 383 7.50 -6.58 23.24
CA GLN A 383 8.83 -7.14 23.36
C GLN A 383 8.82 -8.56 23.97
N LEU A 384 8.04 -8.76 25.01
CA LEU A 384 7.91 -10.07 25.69
C LEU A 384 7.28 -11.13 24.78
N LEU A 385 6.19 -10.78 24.08
CA LEU A 385 5.51 -11.74 23.21
C LEU A 385 6.38 -12.18 22.04
N ARG A 386 7.32 -11.35 21.54
CA ARG A 386 8.29 -11.77 20.51
C ARG A 386 9.19 -12.91 21.02
N GLY A 387 9.78 -12.75 22.19
CA GLY A 387 10.59 -13.81 22.80
C GLY A 387 9.78 -15.08 23.11
N MET A 388 8.57 -14.91 23.66
CA MET A 388 7.63 -16.01 23.90
C MET A 388 7.20 -16.72 22.61
N PHE A 389 6.98 -15.97 21.53
CA PHE A 389 6.64 -16.50 20.21
C PHE A 389 7.78 -17.37 19.68
N HIS A 390 9.00 -16.85 19.75
CA HIS A 390 10.17 -17.61 19.30
C HIS A 390 10.36 -18.89 20.13
N ALA A 391 10.17 -18.83 21.44
CA ALA A 391 10.24 -20.00 22.30
C ALA A 391 9.18 -21.07 21.95
N TYR A 392 7.99 -20.63 21.47
CA TYR A 392 6.89 -21.53 21.10
C TYR A 392 7.03 -22.09 19.67
N PHE A 393 7.32 -21.24 18.68
CA PHE A 393 7.32 -21.58 17.25
C PHE A 393 8.72 -21.93 16.71
N GLY A 394 9.79 -21.65 17.45
CA GLY A 394 11.16 -21.84 17.01
C GLY A 394 11.67 -20.80 16.00
N ALA A 395 10.90 -19.76 15.72
CA ALA A 395 11.26 -18.70 14.79
C ALA A 395 10.59 -17.38 15.12
N ASP A 396 11.08 -16.27 14.54
CA ASP A 396 10.52 -14.93 14.73
C ASP A 396 9.11 -14.80 14.10
N PRO A 397 8.18 -14.01 14.69
CA PRO A 397 6.85 -13.78 14.13
C PRO A 397 6.83 -13.39 12.65
N SER A 398 7.80 -12.60 12.22
CA SER A 398 7.92 -12.15 10.82
C SER A 398 8.10 -13.29 9.83
N THR A 399 8.73 -14.41 10.25
CA THR A 399 8.88 -15.62 9.43
C THR A 399 7.53 -16.20 8.98
N PHE A 400 6.49 -16.02 9.79
CA PHE A 400 5.13 -16.47 9.52
C PHE A 400 4.21 -15.35 9.00
N GLY A 401 4.76 -14.16 8.79
CA GLY A 401 3.98 -12.98 8.40
C GLY A 401 3.10 -12.44 9.54
N ILE A 402 3.42 -12.76 10.78
CA ILE A 402 2.71 -12.27 11.97
C ILE A 402 3.37 -10.98 12.46
N THR A 403 2.54 -9.97 12.76
CA THR A 403 3.01 -8.71 13.35
C THR A 403 2.41 -8.52 14.73
N ILE A 404 3.27 -8.37 15.74
CA ILE A 404 2.87 -8.06 17.12
C ILE A 404 2.92 -6.55 17.30
N VAL A 405 1.82 -5.95 17.79
CA VAL A 405 1.59 -4.50 17.79
C VAL A 405 1.12 -4.02 19.15
N GLY A 406 1.90 -3.14 19.78
CA GLY A 406 1.46 -2.39 20.95
C GLY A 406 0.52 -1.23 20.57
N VAL A 407 -0.66 -1.19 21.17
CA VAL A 407 -1.67 -0.15 20.89
C VAL A 407 -1.46 1.16 21.67
N ASP A 408 -0.40 1.25 22.49
CA ASP A 408 -0.08 2.37 23.37
C ASP A 408 -1.21 2.71 24.37
N GLY A 409 -1.64 1.73 25.14
CA GLY A 409 -2.68 1.83 26.16
C GLY A 409 -3.99 1.13 25.76
N LYS A 410 -5.14 1.69 26.16
CA LYS A 410 -6.44 1.04 25.98
C LYS A 410 -7.20 1.44 24.71
N SER A 411 -6.53 2.01 23.70
CA SER A 411 -7.17 2.52 22.47
C SER A 411 -7.06 1.52 21.31
N TYR A 412 -7.82 0.44 21.36
CA TYR A 412 -7.83 -0.63 20.35
C TYR A 412 -8.68 -0.34 19.11
N ALA A 413 -9.70 0.52 19.20
CA ALA A 413 -10.69 0.73 18.15
C ALA A 413 -10.12 1.02 16.75
N PRO A 414 -9.10 1.88 16.55
CA PRO A 414 -8.53 2.10 15.22
C PRO A 414 -7.85 0.85 14.63
N PHE A 415 -7.24 0.03 15.49
CA PHE A 415 -6.57 -1.22 15.10
C PHE A 415 -7.60 -2.29 14.69
N PHE A 416 -8.67 -2.42 15.46
CA PHE A 416 -9.78 -3.31 15.13
C PHE A 416 -10.41 -2.92 13.79
N LEU A 417 -10.75 -1.64 13.63
CA LEU A 417 -11.36 -1.15 12.40
C LEU A 417 -10.47 -1.44 11.17
N LEU A 418 -9.15 -1.25 11.30
CA LEU A 418 -8.21 -1.54 10.23
C LEU A 418 -8.16 -3.04 9.92
N ALA A 419 -7.91 -3.89 10.92
CA ALA A 419 -7.81 -5.33 10.75
C ALA A 419 -9.10 -5.93 10.16
N MET A 420 -10.26 -5.52 10.68
CA MET A 420 -11.57 -5.95 10.20
C MET A 420 -11.84 -5.51 8.75
N THR A 421 -11.51 -4.26 8.41
CA THR A 421 -11.70 -3.75 7.05
C THR A 421 -10.82 -4.49 6.06
N LEU A 422 -9.56 -4.75 6.42
CA LEU A 422 -8.62 -5.51 5.59
C LEU A 422 -8.91 -7.02 5.62
N ARG A 423 -9.79 -7.47 6.53
CA ARG A 423 -10.04 -8.89 6.87
C ARG A 423 -8.75 -9.64 7.20
N THR A 424 -7.80 -8.97 7.83
CA THR A 424 -6.63 -9.60 8.38
C THR A 424 -7.03 -10.28 9.70
N PRO A 425 -6.79 -11.58 9.87
CA PRO A 425 -7.06 -12.24 11.14
C PRO A 425 -6.24 -11.60 12.26
N PHE A 426 -6.84 -11.48 13.45
CA PHE A 426 -6.15 -10.87 14.57
C PHE A 426 -6.50 -11.54 15.89
N CYS A 427 -5.58 -11.47 16.84
CA CYS A 427 -5.88 -11.77 18.23
C CYS A 427 -5.43 -10.61 19.12
N VAL A 428 -6.03 -10.55 20.29
CA VAL A 428 -5.67 -9.58 21.32
C VAL A 428 -5.18 -10.35 22.53
N VAL A 429 -4.02 -9.95 23.05
CA VAL A 429 -3.57 -10.39 24.38
C VAL A 429 -3.54 -9.15 25.25
N SER A 430 -4.50 -9.05 26.16
CA SER A 430 -4.74 -7.86 26.98
C SER A 430 -4.59 -8.13 28.46
N ASP A 431 -4.12 -7.13 29.18
CA ASP A 431 -4.19 -7.10 30.62
C ASP A 431 -5.65 -7.28 31.10
N ASN A 432 -5.83 -7.78 32.31
CA ASN A 432 -7.12 -8.03 32.92
C ASN A 432 -7.22 -7.32 34.27
N ASP A 433 -6.68 -6.12 34.33
CA ASP A 433 -6.72 -5.26 35.52
C ASP A 433 -7.74 -4.14 35.38
N GLY A 434 -8.27 -3.63 36.47
CA GLY A 434 -9.22 -2.53 36.47
C GLY A 434 -10.42 -2.79 35.56
N ASP A 435 -10.65 -1.87 34.61
CA ASP A 435 -11.75 -1.88 33.64
C ASP A 435 -11.33 -2.35 32.23
N THR A 436 -10.08 -2.76 32.06
CA THR A 436 -9.45 -3.04 30.74
C THR A 436 -10.27 -4.03 29.91
N ALA A 437 -10.67 -5.16 30.50
CA ALA A 437 -11.45 -6.17 29.79
C ALA A 437 -12.81 -5.64 29.28
N HIS A 438 -13.48 -4.77 30.04
CA HIS A 438 -14.73 -4.14 29.62
C HIS A 438 -14.51 -3.18 28.46
N VAL A 439 -13.48 -2.34 28.56
CA VAL A 439 -13.12 -1.36 27.52
C VAL A 439 -12.77 -2.03 26.20
N VAL A 440 -11.95 -3.10 26.23
CA VAL A 440 -11.58 -3.84 25.02
C VAL A 440 -12.79 -4.48 24.35
N ARG A 441 -13.66 -5.17 25.11
CA ARG A 441 -14.87 -5.79 24.55
C ARG A 441 -15.84 -4.78 23.97
N LYS A 442 -16.01 -3.62 24.61
CA LYS A 442 -16.85 -2.54 24.10
C LYS A 442 -16.33 -2.01 22.77
N GLN A 443 -15.02 -1.70 22.70
CA GLN A 443 -14.40 -1.21 21.44
C GLN A 443 -14.46 -2.25 20.32
N LEU A 444 -14.33 -3.54 20.65
CA LEU A 444 -14.47 -4.62 19.68
C LEU A 444 -15.88 -4.61 19.06
N ALA A 445 -16.93 -4.65 19.87
CA ALA A 445 -18.31 -4.64 19.42
C ALA A 445 -18.66 -3.41 18.58
N GLU A 446 -18.24 -2.20 19.00
CA GLU A 446 -18.44 -0.97 18.24
C GLU A 446 -17.70 -0.99 16.88
N SER A 447 -16.53 -1.65 16.82
CA SER A 447 -15.76 -1.75 15.58
C SER A 447 -16.36 -2.77 14.62
N GLU A 448 -16.93 -3.86 15.14
CA GLU A 448 -17.66 -4.87 14.35
C GLU A 448 -18.89 -4.28 13.67
N GLU A 449 -19.69 -3.51 14.42
CA GLU A 449 -20.85 -2.81 13.86
C GLU A 449 -20.44 -1.85 12.73
N LYS A 450 -19.38 -1.06 12.95
CA LYS A 450 -18.87 -0.11 11.95
C LYS A 450 -18.29 -0.78 10.70
N ALA A 451 -17.60 -1.91 10.87
CA ALA A 451 -16.95 -2.62 9.78
C ALA A 451 -17.89 -3.62 9.10
N GLN A 452 -19.10 -3.87 9.63
CA GLN A 452 -20.00 -4.95 9.22
C GLN A 452 -19.26 -6.30 9.19
N PHE A 453 -18.56 -6.61 10.27
CA PHE A 453 -17.63 -7.71 10.38
C PHE A 453 -18.03 -8.66 11.51
N ASN A 454 -17.93 -9.96 11.26
CA ASN A 454 -18.08 -10.99 12.28
C ASN A 454 -16.70 -11.59 12.59
N HIS A 455 -16.19 -11.34 13.80
CA HIS A 455 -14.85 -11.80 14.18
C HIS A 455 -14.76 -13.34 14.25
N GLN A 456 -15.85 -14.04 14.57
CA GLN A 456 -15.88 -15.50 14.66
C GLN A 456 -15.66 -16.15 13.27
N GLU A 457 -16.20 -15.57 12.22
CA GLU A 457 -16.00 -16.06 10.83
C GLU A 457 -14.57 -15.87 10.36
N ASN A 458 -13.82 -14.92 10.95
CA ASN A 458 -12.47 -14.55 10.53
C ASN A 458 -11.39 -15.04 11.49
N LEU A 459 -11.68 -16.01 12.34
CA LEU A 459 -10.75 -16.59 13.31
C LEU A 459 -10.03 -15.53 14.19
N SER A 460 -10.79 -14.52 14.63
CA SER A 460 -10.25 -13.44 15.47
C SER A 460 -10.77 -13.58 16.90
N GLU A 461 -9.93 -13.41 17.92
CA GLU A 461 -10.30 -13.64 19.32
C GLU A 461 -9.53 -12.73 20.29
N VAL A 462 -10.12 -12.50 21.46
CA VAL A 462 -9.53 -11.70 22.55
C VAL A 462 -9.22 -12.58 23.73
N PHE A 463 -7.96 -12.60 24.14
CA PHE A 463 -7.45 -13.35 25.28
C PHE A 463 -7.06 -12.38 26.38
N PHE A 464 -7.59 -12.60 27.58
CA PHE A 464 -7.26 -11.80 28.76
C PHE A 464 -6.32 -12.57 29.67
N LEU A 465 -5.36 -11.89 30.25
CA LEU A 465 -4.51 -12.42 31.31
C LEU A 465 -5.36 -12.80 32.54
N SER A 466 -4.74 -13.38 33.55
CA SER A 466 -5.44 -13.80 34.78
C SER A 466 -6.19 -12.62 35.42
N PRO A 467 -7.41 -12.85 35.99
CA PRO A 467 -8.22 -11.79 36.57
C PRO A 467 -7.45 -10.95 37.59
N GLY A 468 -7.53 -9.62 37.46
CA GLY A 468 -6.86 -8.67 38.33
C GLY A 468 -5.34 -8.51 38.07
N LEU A 469 -4.80 -9.12 37.01
CA LEU A 469 -3.37 -9.05 36.69
C LEU A 469 -3.11 -8.37 35.36
N ALA A 470 -2.09 -7.51 35.37
CA ALA A 470 -1.33 -7.09 34.19
C ALA A 470 -0.16 -8.07 33.95
N ILE A 471 0.50 -7.97 32.80
CA ILE A 471 1.60 -8.88 32.38
C ILE A 471 2.69 -9.01 33.47
N LYS A 472 3.08 -7.92 34.11
CA LYS A 472 4.09 -7.93 35.22
C LYS A 472 3.64 -8.77 36.41
N GLY A 473 2.36 -8.72 36.71
CA GLY A 473 1.76 -9.55 37.75
C GLY A 473 1.75 -11.03 37.37
N GLU A 474 1.43 -11.33 36.14
CA GLU A 474 1.43 -12.70 35.60
C GLU A 474 2.83 -13.33 35.71
N LEU A 475 3.88 -12.61 35.23
CA LEU A 475 5.27 -13.05 35.31
C LEU A 475 5.76 -13.35 36.71
N VAL A 476 5.41 -12.49 37.70
CA VAL A 476 5.90 -12.61 39.08
C VAL A 476 5.09 -13.61 39.90
N HIS A 477 3.77 -13.64 39.75
CA HIS A 477 2.88 -14.38 40.64
C HIS A 477 2.44 -15.72 40.08
N LYS A 478 2.24 -15.84 38.78
CA LYS A 478 1.76 -17.06 38.10
C LYS A 478 2.89 -17.91 37.55
N LEU A 479 3.71 -17.36 36.67
CA LEU A 479 4.78 -18.11 36.00
C LEU A 479 6.00 -18.35 36.92
N LYS A 480 6.19 -17.49 37.93
CA LYS A 480 7.31 -17.59 38.90
C LYS A 480 8.70 -17.51 38.23
N LEU A 481 8.84 -16.70 37.18
CA LEU A 481 10.09 -16.49 36.42
C LEU A 481 11.04 -15.57 37.21
N ARG A 482 11.45 -16.01 38.42
CA ARG A 482 12.23 -15.17 39.31
C ARG A 482 13.65 -14.94 38.84
N GLU A 483 14.33 -15.99 38.43
CA GLU A 483 15.70 -15.94 37.95
C GLU A 483 15.77 -15.12 36.68
N GLU A 484 14.89 -15.39 35.72
CA GLU A 484 14.80 -14.69 34.42
C GLU A 484 14.53 -13.18 34.62
N LEU A 485 13.65 -12.83 35.56
CA LEU A 485 13.36 -11.44 35.90
C LEU A 485 14.56 -10.73 36.53
N ILE A 486 15.31 -11.41 37.40
CA ILE A 486 16.50 -10.85 38.04
C ILE A 486 17.59 -10.64 36.98
N ASP A 487 17.81 -11.61 36.11
CA ASP A 487 18.80 -11.51 35.03
C ASP A 487 18.44 -10.35 34.08
N SER A 488 17.17 -10.19 33.72
CA SER A 488 16.71 -9.07 32.89
C SER A 488 16.92 -7.70 33.58
N LEU A 489 16.70 -7.63 34.91
CA LEU A 489 16.97 -6.42 35.69
C LEU A 489 18.47 -6.14 35.83
N MET A 490 19.30 -7.15 35.91
CA MET A 490 20.76 -7.02 35.87
C MET A 490 21.22 -6.51 34.52
N ALA A 491 20.74 -7.09 33.45
CA ALA A 491 21.10 -6.70 32.07
C ALA A 491 20.69 -5.24 31.76
N CYS A 492 19.49 -4.81 32.13
CA CYS A 492 19.02 -3.44 31.88
C CYS A 492 19.61 -2.40 32.85
N SER A 493 20.20 -2.84 33.96
CA SER A 493 20.96 -1.96 34.84
C SER A 493 22.38 -1.85 34.30
N ARG A 494 23.01 -0.67 34.32
CA ARG A 494 24.44 -0.53 33.98
C ARG A 494 25.36 -1.36 34.90
N ALA A 495 24.85 -2.38 35.55
CA ALA A 495 25.57 -3.27 36.45
C ALA A 495 26.69 -4.04 35.74
N MET A 496 26.51 -4.32 34.44
CA MET A 496 27.53 -5.01 33.63
C MET A 496 28.84 -4.22 33.44
N SER A 497 28.81 -2.90 33.73
CA SER A 497 30.00 -2.05 33.74
C SER A 497 30.66 -1.94 35.12
N GLN A 498 30.11 -2.60 36.15
CA GLN A 498 30.62 -2.58 37.52
C GLN A 498 31.61 -3.72 37.79
N SER A 499 32.34 -3.65 38.91
CA SER A 499 33.21 -4.73 39.31
C SER A 499 32.42 -6.04 39.57
N PRO A 500 33.04 -7.22 39.39
CA PRO A 500 32.39 -8.50 39.67
C PRO A 500 31.77 -8.58 41.08
N LYS A 501 32.40 -7.98 42.08
CA LYS A 501 31.91 -7.94 43.46
C LYS A 501 30.65 -7.08 43.60
N GLU A 502 30.55 -5.97 42.90
CA GLU A 502 29.37 -5.11 42.90
C GLU A 502 28.20 -5.77 42.13
N GLN A 503 28.50 -6.47 41.04
CA GLN A 503 27.52 -7.26 40.32
C GLN A 503 26.92 -8.35 41.23
N GLN A 504 27.77 -9.07 41.94
CA GLN A 504 27.33 -10.13 42.85
C GLN A 504 26.43 -9.57 43.98
N LEU A 505 26.83 -8.47 44.63
CA LEU A 505 26.04 -7.83 45.69
C LEU A 505 24.69 -7.35 45.20
N ARG A 506 24.61 -6.84 43.94
CA ARG A 506 23.36 -6.41 43.35
C ARG A 506 22.44 -7.61 43.01
N TYR A 507 23.01 -8.68 42.49
CA TYR A 507 22.28 -9.91 42.23
C TYR A 507 21.67 -10.49 43.50
N GLU A 508 22.45 -10.58 44.58
CA GLU A 508 21.99 -11.01 45.91
C GLU A 508 20.88 -10.09 46.47
N HIS A 509 21.03 -8.76 46.25
CA HIS A 509 19.99 -7.82 46.62
C HIS A 509 18.68 -8.09 45.87
N TYR A 510 18.70 -8.34 44.57
CA TYR A 510 17.49 -8.67 43.83
C TYR A 510 16.91 -10.05 44.21
N LEU A 511 17.74 -11.00 44.52
CA LEU A 511 17.33 -12.30 45.08
C LEU A 511 16.59 -12.18 46.42
N ALA A 512 16.98 -11.22 47.24
CA ALA A 512 16.36 -10.99 48.55
C ALA A 512 15.02 -10.25 48.50
N LEU A 513 14.65 -9.64 47.34
CA LEU A 513 13.40 -8.90 47.24
C LEU A 513 12.17 -9.80 47.42
N SER A 514 11.13 -9.30 48.09
CA SER A 514 9.83 -9.94 48.10
C SER A 514 9.21 -9.90 46.67
N ARG A 515 8.21 -10.78 46.39
CA ARG A 515 7.47 -10.72 45.13
C ARG A 515 6.83 -9.35 44.88
N ARG A 516 6.33 -8.71 45.95
CA ARG A 516 5.75 -7.37 45.88
C ARG A 516 6.79 -6.33 45.48
N ASP A 517 7.97 -6.37 46.08
CA ASP A 517 9.05 -5.42 45.80
C ASP A 517 9.65 -5.65 44.41
N LEU A 518 9.77 -6.91 43.97
CA LEU A 518 10.17 -7.26 42.62
C LEU A 518 9.19 -6.69 41.58
N LYS A 519 7.88 -6.91 41.78
CA LYS A 519 6.85 -6.30 40.90
C LYS A 519 6.97 -4.78 40.86
N HIS A 520 7.09 -4.13 42.04
CA HIS A 520 7.28 -2.68 42.10
C HIS A 520 8.55 -2.21 41.39
N ARG A 521 9.63 -3.00 41.46
CA ARG A 521 10.87 -2.70 40.72
C ARG A 521 10.65 -2.75 39.20
N LEU A 522 9.94 -3.74 38.69
CA LEU A 522 9.56 -3.84 37.27
C LEU A 522 8.67 -2.68 36.84
N GLU A 523 7.72 -2.25 37.68
CA GLU A 523 6.87 -1.08 37.39
C GLU A 523 7.69 0.21 37.26
N LYS A 524 8.71 0.41 38.14
CA LYS A 524 9.62 1.57 38.03
C LYS A 524 10.49 1.56 36.78
N LYS A 525 10.86 0.39 36.29
CA LYS A 525 11.68 0.22 35.08
C LYS A 525 10.86 0.30 33.79
N LYS A 526 9.54 0.36 33.91
CA LYS A 526 8.60 0.38 32.77
C LYS A 526 8.89 -0.76 31.78
N SER A 527 9.37 -0.46 30.58
CA SER A 527 9.68 -1.42 29.52
C SER A 527 11.18 -1.71 29.33
N GLU A 528 12.07 -1.12 30.16
CA GLU A 528 13.52 -1.30 29.96
C GLU A 528 14.00 -2.76 30.08
N TYR A 529 13.33 -3.56 30.94
CA TYR A 529 13.69 -4.95 31.19
C TYR A 529 13.08 -5.93 30.17
N SER A 530 12.00 -5.53 29.48
CA SER A 530 11.16 -6.48 28.71
C SER A 530 11.87 -7.04 27.47
N GLY A 531 12.72 -6.27 26.80
CA GLY A 531 13.57 -6.76 25.73
C GLY A 531 14.51 -7.86 26.20
N PHE A 532 15.28 -7.59 27.26
CA PHE A 532 16.20 -8.58 27.85
C PHE A 532 15.48 -9.82 28.36
N LEU A 533 14.30 -9.65 28.97
CA LEU A 533 13.49 -10.79 29.43
C LEU A 533 12.97 -11.60 28.23
N GLY A 534 12.58 -10.95 27.15
CA GLY A 534 12.19 -11.61 25.91
C GLY A 534 13.32 -12.48 25.37
N ASP A 535 14.54 -11.96 25.30
CA ASP A 535 15.74 -12.70 24.87
C ASP A 535 16.02 -13.89 25.78
N ILE A 536 15.95 -13.71 27.12
CA ILE A 536 16.15 -14.79 28.09
C ILE A 536 15.08 -15.89 27.94
N ILE A 537 13.83 -15.52 27.71
CA ILE A 537 12.75 -16.49 27.46
C ILE A 537 12.99 -17.26 26.17
N GLN A 538 13.43 -16.59 25.12
CA GLN A 538 13.79 -17.20 23.85
C GLN A 538 14.94 -18.20 23.98
N GLU A 539 16.01 -17.81 24.65
CA GLU A 539 17.19 -18.65 24.88
C GLU A 539 16.94 -19.80 25.89
N ASN A 540 16.02 -19.56 26.80
CA ASN A 540 15.63 -20.49 27.87
C ASN A 540 16.83 -21.14 28.61
N PRO A 541 17.75 -20.36 29.18
CA PRO A 541 18.96 -20.89 29.81
C PRO A 541 18.69 -21.77 31.03
N TYR A 542 17.51 -21.64 31.61
CA TYR A 542 17.05 -22.43 32.77
C TYR A 542 16.30 -23.71 32.38
N HIS A 543 16.19 -24.01 31.07
CA HIS A 543 15.49 -25.19 30.54
C HIS A 543 14.08 -25.37 31.08
N ARG A 544 13.35 -24.26 31.19
CA ARG A 544 11.96 -24.28 31.67
C ARG A 544 11.05 -24.92 30.61
N PRO A 545 10.03 -25.68 31.02
CA PRO A 545 9.00 -26.15 30.11
C PRO A 545 8.19 -24.94 29.57
N LEU A 546 7.66 -25.03 28.36
CA LEU A 546 6.88 -23.94 27.73
C LEU A 546 5.72 -23.44 28.58
N ASP A 547 5.05 -24.35 29.29
CA ASP A 547 3.94 -24.00 30.19
C ASP A 547 4.36 -23.12 31.38
N ALA A 548 5.65 -23.12 31.75
CA ALA A 548 6.22 -22.25 32.77
C ALA A 548 6.68 -20.89 32.20
N LEU A 549 6.93 -20.81 30.90
CA LEU A 549 7.39 -19.58 30.23
C LEU A 549 6.22 -18.72 29.71
N LEU A 550 5.07 -19.34 29.41
CA LEU A 550 3.97 -18.67 28.71
C LEU A 550 2.74 -18.51 29.61
N PRO A 551 2.19 -17.30 29.72
CA PRO A 551 0.85 -17.11 30.28
C PRO A 551 -0.19 -17.92 29.49
N THR A 552 -1.22 -18.42 30.15
CA THR A 552 -2.29 -19.21 29.50
C THR A 552 -2.94 -18.45 28.34
N ALA A 553 -3.19 -17.15 28.52
CA ALA A 553 -3.74 -16.30 27.46
C ALA A 553 -2.83 -16.23 26.21
N VAL A 554 -1.51 -16.10 26.42
CA VAL A 554 -0.52 -16.09 25.34
C VAL A 554 -0.47 -17.44 24.61
N LYS A 555 -0.49 -18.53 25.38
CA LYS A 555 -0.52 -19.89 24.81
C LYS A 555 -1.77 -20.10 23.94
N SER A 556 -2.95 -19.70 24.44
CA SER A 556 -4.20 -19.78 23.66
C SER A 556 -4.15 -18.93 22.41
N ALA A 557 -3.56 -17.73 22.46
CA ALA A 557 -3.35 -16.88 21.29
C ALA A 557 -2.42 -17.56 20.28
N PHE A 558 -1.35 -18.21 20.72
CA PHE A 558 -0.43 -18.91 19.83
C PHE A 558 -1.07 -20.16 19.18
N GLN A 559 -1.93 -20.87 19.90
CA GLN A 559 -2.74 -21.96 19.34
C GLN A 559 -3.71 -21.47 18.26
N LEU A 560 -4.25 -20.26 18.39
CA LEU A 560 -5.05 -19.65 17.33
C LEU A 560 -4.19 -19.30 16.11
N ILE A 561 -2.99 -18.75 16.34
CA ILE A 561 -2.04 -18.42 15.26
C ILE A 561 -1.59 -19.67 14.50
N GLU A 562 -1.39 -20.81 15.20
CA GLU A 562 -1.12 -22.09 14.51
C GLU A 562 -2.21 -22.44 13.48
N LYS A 563 -3.48 -22.21 13.83
CA LYS A 563 -4.59 -22.44 12.88
C LYS A 563 -4.49 -21.54 11.66
N TRP A 564 -4.06 -20.27 11.82
CA TRP A 564 -3.86 -19.37 10.68
C TRP A 564 -2.74 -19.87 9.76
N ILE A 565 -1.60 -20.28 10.35
CA ILE A 565 -0.44 -20.79 9.61
C ILE A 565 -0.81 -22.06 8.83
N HIS A 566 -1.53 -23.00 9.46
CA HIS A 566 -1.95 -24.25 8.82
C HIS A 566 -3.05 -24.07 7.77
N ALA A 567 -3.96 -23.13 7.94
CA ALA A 567 -4.99 -22.82 6.95
C ALA A 567 -4.37 -22.34 5.62
N ASP A 568 -3.32 -21.54 5.69
CA ASP A 568 -2.56 -21.07 4.51
C ASP A 568 -1.79 -22.20 3.82
N GLN A 569 -1.20 -23.13 4.57
CA GLN A 569 -0.48 -24.27 4.00
C GLN A 569 -1.40 -25.23 3.22
N ASN A 570 -2.62 -25.42 3.67
CA ASN A 570 -3.61 -26.25 2.97
C ASN A 570 -4.14 -25.61 1.67
N HIS A 571 -4.04 -24.28 1.52
CA HIS A 571 -4.38 -23.58 0.27
C HIS A 571 -3.20 -23.52 -0.72
N THR A 572 -1.95 -23.65 -0.25
CA THR A 572 -0.75 -23.66 -1.10
C THR A 572 -0.35 -25.08 -1.57
N LEU A 573 -0.92 -26.14 -1.03
CA LEU A 573 -0.57 -27.54 -1.31
C LEU A 573 -1.64 -28.33 -2.09
N LYS A 574 -2.64 -27.67 -2.68
CA LYS A 574 -3.45 -28.34 -3.72
C LYS A 574 -2.80 -28.07 -5.07
N PRO A 575 -2.37 -29.14 -5.79
CA PRO A 575 -1.68 -29.05 -7.06
C PRO A 575 -2.53 -28.42 -8.15
#